data_c723195c70e536ca71d0061af5fefd4b
#
_entry.id   c723195c70e536ca71d0061af5fefd4b
#
_cell.length_a   1.000
_cell.length_b   1.000
_cell.length_c   1.000
_cell.angle_alpha   90.00
_cell.angle_beta   90.00
_cell.angle_gamma   90.00
#
_symmetry.space_group_name_H-M   'P 1'
#
loop_
_entity.id
_entity.type
_entity.pdbx_description
1 polymer ?
#
loop_
_entity_poly.entity_id
_entity_poly.type
_entity_poly.pdbx_seq_one_letter_code
_entity_poly.pdbx_strand_id
1 'polypeptide(L)'
;MGKDLRGKEIGDGIYQQPNGTYCARFVDKFGKRRSKRSKKLQEVRQWLADASYIDEHSDMNQATDMIVDAWFEYWIEMKEKTVRPNTSRNYRERYERNIRCVIGSKLLADVKPVHCQQIFNKMADEGYRSKTIYQTRIALYNMLEFAKENDVIIVNPCKRSLKSDIGQPSVKKEALTIEHQKKFLAAVVGYSYENQYRFILQTGLRTGELIGLRWSDIDFDNKTMKIERTMEYRYKVGEWRVGPPKSKSGYRTIPLTDEAIRILKNQRAKNSELKVIPIEWSDTVFLCRNGAPVKNSTYDTGLMKYCDRANIPRFSMHILRHTFATRCIEAGMKPKTLQQILGHSNIGITMNLYVHITEDEKLREINLVADALKVI
;
A
#
# COMPACT_ATOMS: atom_id res chain seq x y z
N MET A 1 -18.71 31.77 38.98
CA MET A 1 -17.29 31.49 38.59
C MET A 1 -16.61 30.74 39.72
N GLY A 2 -15.92 29.63 39.35
CA GLY A 2 -15.17 28.83 40.33
C GLY A 2 -13.87 29.52 40.75
N LYS A 3 -13.49 29.35 42.02
CA LYS A 3 -12.27 29.94 42.59
C LYS A 3 -11.35 28.89 43.13
N ASP A 4 -10.04 29.16 43.14
CA ASP A 4 -9.05 28.38 43.85
C ASP A 4 -9.01 28.68 45.34
N LEU A 5 -8.19 27.97 46.13
CA LEU A 5 -8.05 28.16 47.56
C LEU A 5 -7.50 29.54 47.95
N ARG A 6 -6.95 30.32 46.99
CA ARG A 6 -6.44 31.70 47.18
C ARG A 6 -7.41 32.74 46.68
N GLY A 7 -8.63 32.33 46.28
CA GLY A 7 -9.69 33.26 45.78
C GLY A 7 -9.54 33.67 44.32
N LYS A 8 -8.54 33.14 43.59
CA LYS A 8 -8.32 33.45 42.17
C LYS A 8 -9.34 32.71 41.30
N GLU A 9 -9.91 33.38 40.32
CA GLU A 9 -10.84 32.80 39.38
C GLU A 9 -10.16 31.77 38.47
N ILE A 10 -10.71 30.57 38.38
CA ILE A 10 -10.16 29.44 37.65
C ILE A 10 -11.08 28.90 36.53
N GLY A 11 -12.27 29.46 36.36
CA GLY A 11 -13.24 29.12 35.33
C GLY A 11 -14.56 28.59 35.91
N ASP A 12 -15.64 28.71 35.15
CA ASP A 12 -16.94 28.16 35.53
C ASP A 12 -16.92 26.63 35.59
N GLY A 13 -17.64 26.08 36.56
CA GLY A 13 -17.70 24.62 36.75
C GLY A 13 -16.44 24.01 37.36
N ILE A 14 -15.39 24.81 37.67
CA ILE A 14 -14.11 24.35 38.22
C ILE A 14 -13.90 24.90 39.62
N TYR A 15 -13.47 24.07 40.55
CA TYR A 15 -13.11 24.48 41.92
C TYR A 15 -11.91 23.67 42.40
N GLN A 16 -11.18 24.25 43.37
CA GLN A 16 -10.07 23.56 44.01
C GLN A 16 -10.53 22.97 45.36
N GLN A 17 -10.20 21.69 45.57
CA GLN A 17 -10.47 21.00 46.83
C GLN A 17 -9.41 21.34 47.88
N PRO A 18 -9.69 21.16 49.20
CA PRO A 18 -8.72 21.44 50.27
C PRO A 18 -7.39 20.69 50.15
N ASN A 19 -7.40 19.52 49.48
CA ASN A 19 -6.19 18.70 49.21
C ASN A 19 -5.38 19.21 48.00
N GLY A 20 -5.70 20.41 47.47
CA GLY A 20 -5.01 21.03 46.35
C GLY A 20 -5.43 20.48 44.95
N THR A 21 -6.32 19.50 44.87
CA THR A 21 -6.78 18.93 43.62
C THR A 21 -7.87 19.79 42.97
N TYR A 22 -7.76 20.10 41.69
CA TYR A 22 -8.79 20.75 40.90
C TYR A 22 -9.86 19.76 40.47
N CYS A 23 -11.12 20.19 40.52
CA CYS A 23 -12.27 19.39 40.08
C CYS A 23 -13.14 20.23 39.15
N ALA A 24 -13.43 19.74 37.96
CA ALA A 24 -14.45 20.28 37.09
C ALA A 24 -15.72 19.45 37.20
N ARG A 25 -16.88 20.15 37.09
CA ARG A 25 -18.21 19.53 37.05
C ARG A 25 -19.08 20.26 36.04
N PHE A 26 -19.86 19.51 35.29
CA PHE A 26 -20.97 20.02 34.50
C PHE A 26 -22.11 19.01 34.47
N VAL A 27 -23.28 19.44 34.10
CA VAL A 27 -24.45 18.57 33.89
C VAL A 27 -24.63 18.46 32.40
N ASP A 28 -24.56 17.22 31.86
CA ASP A 28 -24.77 16.98 30.45
C ASP A 28 -26.26 17.20 30.06
N LYS A 29 -26.57 17.33 28.78
CA LYS A 29 -27.91 17.53 28.24
C LYS A 29 -28.95 16.47 28.64
N PHE A 30 -28.48 15.32 29.14
CA PHE A 30 -29.32 14.24 29.67
C PHE A 30 -29.53 14.34 31.19
N GLY A 31 -29.12 15.44 31.82
CA GLY A 31 -29.23 15.65 33.27
C GLY A 31 -28.22 14.89 34.11
N LYS A 32 -27.25 14.22 33.50
CA LYS A 32 -26.25 13.43 34.22
C LYS A 32 -25.05 14.31 34.62
N ARG A 33 -24.68 14.25 35.90
CA ARG A 33 -23.52 14.98 36.41
C ARG A 33 -22.22 14.28 35.99
N ARG A 34 -21.31 15.01 35.34
CA ARG A 34 -19.97 14.59 34.92
C ARG A 34 -18.92 15.33 35.72
N SER A 35 -17.83 14.67 36.09
CA SER A 35 -16.73 15.32 36.81
C SER A 35 -15.38 14.72 36.47
N LYS A 36 -14.33 15.58 36.50
CA LYS A 36 -12.93 15.21 36.36
C LYS A 36 -12.12 15.84 37.49
N ARG A 37 -11.15 15.09 38.02
CA ARG A 37 -10.21 15.60 39.03
C ARG A 37 -8.78 15.45 38.53
N SER A 38 -7.94 16.48 38.75
CA SER A 38 -6.50 16.45 38.48
C SER A 38 -5.75 17.43 39.37
N LYS A 39 -4.48 17.18 39.64
CA LYS A 39 -3.60 18.14 40.30
C LYS A 39 -3.21 19.32 39.42
N LYS A 40 -3.42 19.23 38.10
CA LYS A 40 -3.10 20.26 37.12
C LYS A 40 -4.40 20.94 36.65
N LEU A 41 -4.48 22.24 36.85
CA LEU A 41 -5.63 23.04 36.44
C LEU A 41 -5.89 22.97 34.93
N GLN A 42 -4.83 22.95 34.12
CA GLN A 42 -4.94 22.93 32.67
C GLN A 42 -5.60 21.66 32.15
N GLU A 43 -5.31 20.49 32.75
CA GLU A 43 -5.95 19.22 32.39
C GLU A 43 -7.45 19.20 32.68
N VAL A 44 -7.86 19.86 33.75
CA VAL A 44 -9.27 19.96 34.15
C VAL A 44 -10.02 20.95 33.26
N ARG A 45 -9.39 22.07 32.88
CA ARG A 45 -9.93 23.04 31.93
C ARG A 45 -10.14 22.44 30.55
N GLN A 46 -9.11 21.76 30.03
CA GLN A 46 -9.18 21.09 28.74
C GLN A 46 -10.29 20.05 28.73
N TRP A 47 -10.34 19.19 29.77
CA TRP A 47 -11.41 18.20 29.87
C TRP A 47 -12.81 18.83 29.90
N LEU A 48 -13.00 19.92 30.63
CA LEU A 48 -14.31 20.58 30.71
C LEU A 48 -14.70 21.20 29.37
N ALA A 49 -13.77 21.85 28.68
CA ALA A 49 -13.99 22.40 27.34
C ALA A 49 -14.34 21.28 26.32
N ASP A 50 -13.57 20.21 26.30
CA ASP A 50 -13.82 19.05 25.44
C ASP A 50 -15.16 18.39 25.75
N ALA A 51 -15.49 18.22 27.03
CA ALA A 51 -16.73 17.58 27.48
C ALA A 51 -17.97 18.44 27.18
N SER A 52 -17.87 19.76 27.36
CA SER A 52 -18.96 20.71 27.03
C SER A 52 -19.17 20.81 25.51
N TYR A 53 -18.08 20.91 24.75
CA TYR A 53 -18.14 20.88 23.28
C TYR A 53 -18.82 19.61 22.75
N ILE A 54 -18.46 18.45 23.33
CA ILE A 54 -19.06 17.16 23.05
C ILE A 54 -20.55 17.17 23.33
N ASP A 55 -20.97 17.74 24.47
CA ASP A 55 -22.36 17.76 24.87
C ASP A 55 -23.21 18.70 23.99
N GLU A 56 -22.68 19.88 23.62
CA GLU A 56 -23.35 20.83 22.73
C GLU A 56 -23.51 20.36 21.29
N HIS A 57 -22.50 19.64 20.75
CA HIS A 57 -22.46 19.27 19.33
C HIS A 57 -22.92 17.84 19.06
N SER A 58 -23.33 17.08 20.08
CA SER A 58 -23.89 15.75 19.90
C SER A 58 -25.38 15.79 19.55
N ASP A 59 -25.75 16.05 18.30
CA ASP A 59 -27.08 15.75 17.77
C ASP A 59 -27.22 14.23 17.62
N MET A 60 -27.47 13.54 18.75
CA MET A 60 -27.31 12.09 18.89
C MET A 60 -28.59 11.28 18.67
N ASN A 61 -29.57 11.76 17.91
CA ASN A 61 -30.79 10.97 17.76
C ASN A 61 -30.78 9.92 16.63
N GLN A 62 -29.75 9.87 15.79
CA GLN A 62 -29.64 8.82 14.76
C GLN A 62 -28.38 7.93 14.84
N ALA A 63 -27.35 8.33 15.58
CA ALA A 63 -26.07 7.63 15.63
C ALA A 63 -25.91 6.69 16.86
N THR A 64 -26.79 6.81 17.86
CA THR A 64 -26.68 6.06 19.11
C THR A 64 -26.87 4.57 18.97
N ASP A 65 -27.61 4.11 17.96
CA ASP A 65 -27.96 2.70 17.77
C ASP A 65 -27.26 2.04 16.57
N MET A 66 -26.42 2.79 15.86
CA MET A 66 -25.71 2.25 14.70
C MET A 66 -24.54 1.36 15.14
N ILE A 67 -24.56 0.08 14.75
CA ILE A 67 -23.45 -0.83 14.95
C ILE A 67 -22.36 -0.62 13.90
N VAL A 68 -21.13 -1.04 14.24
CA VAL A 68 -19.97 -0.88 13.36
C VAL A 68 -20.16 -1.62 12.03
N ASP A 69 -20.81 -2.78 12.02
CA ASP A 69 -21.10 -3.53 10.78
C ASP A 69 -21.96 -2.71 9.81
N ALA A 70 -23.02 -2.07 10.30
CA ALA A 70 -23.90 -1.24 9.48
C ALA A 70 -23.16 0.00 8.95
N TRP A 71 -22.35 0.63 9.82
CA TRP A 71 -21.51 1.75 9.40
C TRP A 71 -20.48 1.36 8.34
N PHE A 72 -19.83 0.19 8.47
CA PHE A 72 -18.88 -0.30 7.50
C PHE A 72 -19.51 -0.46 6.12
N GLU A 73 -20.70 -1.06 6.01
CA GLU A 73 -21.38 -1.25 4.73
C GLU A 73 -21.72 0.10 4.07
N TYR A 74 -22.21 1.07 4.85
CA TYR A 74 -22.44 2.42 4.36
C TYR A 74 -21.14 3.09 3.86
N TRP A 75 -20.08 3.04 4.68
CA TRP A 75 -18.78 3.63 4.35
C TRP A 75 -18.15 3.01 3.11
N ILE A 76 -18.17 1.69 2.98
CA ILE A 76 -17.53 1.00 1.86
C ILE A 76 -18.26 1.26 0.54
N GLU A 77 -19.58 1.38 0.55
CA GLU A 77 -20.37 1.77 -0.63
C GLU A 77 -19.96 3.16 -1.15
N MET A 78 -19.79 4.13 -0.23
CA MET A 78 -19.30 5.47 -0.59
C MET A 78 -17.86 5.44 -1.12
N LYS A 79 -17.00 4.61 -0.49
CA LYS A 79 -15.60 4.48 -0.92
C LYS A 79 -15.45 3.78 -2.27
N GLU A 80 -16.30 2.84 -2.62
CA GLU A 80 -16.27 2.14 -3.91
C GLU A 80 -16.41 3.10 -5.09
N LYS A 81 -17.12 4.21 -4.92
CA LYS A 81 -17.27 5.27 -5.94
C LYS A 81 -16.02 6.15 -6.11
N THR A 82 -15.16 6.21 -5.09
CA THR A 82 -14.03 7.17 -5.04
C THR A 82 -12.65 6.53 -5.09
N VAL A 83 -12.55 5.24 -4.76
CA VAL A 83 -11.27 4.51 -4.77
C VAL A 83 -11.22 3.45 -5.85
N ARG A 84 -10.02 2.98 -6.18
CA ARG A 84 -9.87 1.87 -7.14
C ARG A 84 -10.48 0.58 -6.57
N PRO A 85 -11.10 -0.27 -7.41
CA PRO A 85 -11.76 -1.52 -6.97
C PRO A 85 -10.88 -2.47 -6.14
N ASN A 86 -9.56 -2.49 -6.38
CA ASN A 86 -8.65 -3.28 -5.55
C ASN A 86 -8.46 -2.68 -4.15
N THR A 87 -8.62 -1.36 -4.00
CA THR A 87 -8.53 -0.69 -2.70
C THR A 87 -9.77 -0.99 -1.86
N SER A 88 -10.97 -0.86 -2.43
CA SER A 88 -12.22 -1.17 -1.74
C SER A 88 -12.29 -2.66 -1.36
N ARG A 89 -11.88 -3.56 -2.27
CA ARG A 89 -11.77 -4.98 -1.96
C ARG A 89 -10.83 -5.24 -0.78
N ASN A 90 -9.67 -4.59 -0.74
CA ASN A 90 -8.72 -4.74 0.37
C ASN A 90 -9.30 -4.21 1.69
N TYR A 91 -10.08 -3.12 1.66
CA TYR A 91 -10.79 -2.64 2.85
C TYR A 91 -11.81 -3.66 3.35
N ARG A 92 -12.63 -4.22 2.45
CA ARG A 92 -13.61 -5.25 2.77
C ARG A 92 -12.96 -6.51 3.34
N GLU A 93 -11.91 -7.02 2.70
CA GLU A 93 -11.17 -8.21 3.19
C GLU A 93 -10.56 -8.00 4.57
N ARG A 94 -10.00 -6.81 4.85
CA ARG A 94 -9.44 -6.49 6.18
C ARG A 94 -10.52 -6.35 7.23
N TYR A 95 -11.63 -5.73 6.89
CA TYR A 95 -12.76 -5.59 7.78
C TYR A 95 -13.31 -6.96 8.18
N GLU A 96 -13.71 -7.75 7.21
CA GLU A 96 -14.30 -9.07 7.42
C GLU A 96 -13.37 -10.01 8.20
N ARG A 97 -12.09 -10.00 7.86
CA ARG A 97 -11.14 -10.95 8.42
C ARG A 97 -10.63 -10.57 9.81
N ASN A 98 -10.42 -9.28 10.07
CA ASN A 98 -9.67 -8.85 11.25
C ASN A 98 -10.43 -7.89 12.17
N ILE A 99 -11.36 -7.07 11.65
CA ILE A 99 -12.02 -6.01 12.41
C ILE A 99 -13.38 -6.46 12.93
N ARG A 100 -14.17 -7.06 12.07
CA ARG A 100 -15.55 -7.46 12.34
C ARG A 100 -15.70 -8.31 13.60
N CYS A 101 -14.84 -9.30 13.78
CA CYS A 101 -14.91 -10.23 14.91
C CYS A 101 -14.66 -9.57 16.28
N VAL A 102 -14.09 -8.36 16.32
CA VAL A 102 -13.79 -7.65 17.57
C VAL A 102 -14.78 -6.54 17.87
N ILE A 103 -15.17 -5.77 16.85
CA ILE A 103 -16.01 -4.59 17.05
C ILE A 103 -17.28 -4.56 16.19
N GLY A 104 -17.50 -5.47 15.26
CA GLY A 104 -18.58 -5.40 14.27
C GLY A 104 -19.97 -5.22 14.89
N SER A 105 -20.28 -5.97 15.94
CA SER A 105 -21.56 -5.92 16.67
C SER A 105 -21.65 -4.83 17.74
N LYS A 106 -20.57 -4.07 17.99
CA LYS A 106 -20.59 -2.97 18.95
C LYS A 106 -21.26 -1.74 18.35
N LEU A 107 -21.91 -0.98 19.23
CA LEU A 107 -22.35 0.37 18.84
C LEU A 107 -21.13 1.22 18.45
N LEU A 108 -21.24 1.96 17.37
CA LEU A 108 -20.15 2.80 16.87
C LEU A 108 -19.68 3.82 17.91
N ALA A 109 -20.61 4.38 18.67
CA ALA A 109 -20.34 5.31 19.77
C ALA A 109 -19.56 4.65 20.95
N ASP A 110 -19.66 3.34 21.12
CA ASP A 110 -19.00 2.59 22.20
C ASP A 110 -17.61 2.09 21.82
N VAL A 111 -17.17 2.31 20.59
CA VAL A 111 -15.83 1.93 20.18
C VAL A 111 -14.78 2.82 20.86
N LYS A 112 -13.92 2.19 21.64
CA LYS A 112 -12.84 2.86 22.41
C LYS A 112 -11.46 2.53 21.80
N PRO A 113 -10.42 3.34 22.10
CA PRO A 113 -9.06 3.05 21.66
C PRO A 113 -8.56 1.66 22.04
N VAL A 114 -8.98 1.12 23.20
CA VAL A 114 -8.63 -0.23 23.65
C VAL A 114 -9.16 -1.31 22.70
N HIS A 115 -10.36 -1.14 22.14
CA HIS A 115 -10.91 -2.09 21.18
C HIS A 115 -10.13 -2.08 19.85
N CYS A 116 -9.68 -0.90 19.39
CA CYS A 116 -8.79 -0.79 18.24
C CYS A 116 -7.44 -1.49 18.49
N GLN A 117 -6.86 -1.32 19.69
CA GLN A 117 -5.62 -1.99 20.05
C GLN A 117 -5.81 -3.52 20.17
N GLN A 118 -6.94 -3.99 20.66
CA GLN A 118 -7.26 -5.43 20.72
C GLN A 118 -7.24 -6.08 19.33
N ILE A 119 -7.75 -5.39 18.28
CA ILE A 119 -7.65 -5.88 16.90
C ILE A 119 -6.19 -6.10 16.51
N PHE A 120 -5.31 -5.13 16.78
CA PHE A 120 -3.90 -5.22 16.39
C PHE A 120 -3.16 -6.29 17.19
N ASN A 121 -3.42 -6.39 18.49
CA ASN A 121 -2.82 -7.42 19.34
C ASN A 121 -3.24 -8.82 18.88
N LYS A 122 -4.54 -9.04 18.65
CA LYS A 122 -5.07 -10.31 18.12
C LYS A 122 -4.37 -10.71 16.82
N MET A 123 -4.23 -9.75 15.88
CA MET A 123 -3.51 -10.02 14.63
C MET A 123 -2.03 -10.39 14.87
N ALA A 124 -1.38 -9.74 15.83
CA ALA A 124 0.01 -10.07 16.19
C ALA A 124 0.12 -11.48 16.78
N ASP A 125 -0.81 -11.86 17.67
CA ASP A 125 -0.88 -13.18 18.29
C ASP A 125 -1.18 -14.27 17.25
N GLU A 126 -1.99 -13.97 16.23
CA GLU A 126 -2.24 -14.82 15.06
C GLU A 126 -1.06 -14.89 14.07
N GLY A 127 0.07 -14.23 14.38
CA GLY A 127 1.31 -14.27 13.57
C GLY A 127 1.31 -13.37 12.33
N TYR A 128 0.42 -12.38 12.24
CA TYR A 128 0.46 -11.41 11.14
C TYR A 128 1.72 -10.56 11.18
N ARG A 129 2.19 -10.17 10.00
CA ARG A 129 3.32 -9.24 9.87
C ARG A 129 2.92 -7.81 10.20
N SER A 130 3.84 -7.05 10.81
CA SER A 130 3.65 -5.65 11.22
C SER A 130 3.09 -4.78 10.09
N LYS A 131 3.54 -4.96 8.85
CA LYS A 131 3.01 -4.24 7.69
C LYS A 131 1.54 -4.52 7.42
N THR A 132 1.07 -5.76 7.62
CA THR A 132 -0.34 -6.14 7.45
C THR A 132 -1.20 -5.51 8.53
N ILE A 133 -0.72 -5.53 9.78
CA ILE A 133 -1.38 -4.89 10.93
C ILE A 133 -1.50 -3.37 10.68
N TYR A 134 -0.41 -2.73 10.27
CA TYR A 134 -0.42 -1.30 9.93
C TYR A 134 -1.41 -0.95 8.81
N GLN A 135 -1.52 -1.78 7.78
CA GLN A 135 -2.51 -1.58 6.72
C GLN A 135 -3.95 -1.78 7.20
N THR A 136 -4.20 -2.68 8.15
CA THR A 136 -5.52 -2.84 8.78
C THR A 136 -5.86 -1.64 9.64
N ARG A 137 -4.86 -1.08 10.36
CA ARG A 137 -5.02 0.18 11.09
C ARG A 137 -5.42 1.34 10.16
N ILE A 138 -4.78 1.47 8.99
CA ILE A 138 -5.16 2.50 8.00
C ILE A 138 -6.62 2.34 7.57
N ALA A 139 -7.07 1.12 7.30
CA ALA A 139 -8.46 0.88 6.91
C ALA A 139 -9.43 1.25 8.04
N LEU A 140 -9.15 0.82 9.26
CA LEU A 140 -9.95 1.14 10.45
C LEU A 140 -9.95 2.65 10.73
N TYR A 141 -8.80 3.30 10.66
CA TYR A 141 -8.69 4.75 10.85
C TYR A 141 -9.54 5.51 9.84
N ASN A 142 -9.45 5.18 8.55
CA ASN A 142 -10.20 5.87 7.50
C ASN A 142 -11.71 5.69 7.65
N MET A 143 -12.18 4.51 8.06
CA MET A 143 -13.59 4.25 8.32
C MET A 143 -14.11 5.07 9.50
N LEU A 144 -13.36 5.13 10.60
CA LEU A 144 -13.74 5.87 11.80
C LEU A 144 -13.53 7.37 11.65
N GLU A 145 -12.54 7.81 10.85
CA GLU A 145 -12.39 9.25 10.54
C GLU A 145 -13.55 9.77 9.69
N PHE A 146 -14.01 8.97 8.73
CA PHE A 146 -15.19 9.30 7.94
C PHE A 146 -16.45 9.39 8.83
N ALA A 147 -16.56 8.55 9.88
CA ALA A 147 -17.64 8.66 10.86
C ALA A 147 -17.55 9.97 11.65
N LYS A 148 -16.34 10.40 12.01
CA LYS A 148 -16.12 11.67 12.70
C LYS A 148 -16.38 12.87 11.78
N GLU A 149 -15.93 12.83 10.52
CA GLU A 149 -16.16 13.90 9.54
C GLU A 149 -17.64 14.08 9.18
N ASN A 150 -18.49 13.08 9.42
CA ASN A 150 -19.94 13.13 9.24
C ASN A 150 -20.71 13.20 10.56
N ASP A 151 -20.07 13.64 11.65
CA ASP A 151 -20.64 13.86 12.97
C ASP A 151 -21.35 12.66 13.60
N VAL A 152 -21.08 11.44 13.09
CA VAL A 152 -21.63 10.18 13.63
C VAL A 152 -20.92 9.79 14.92
N ILE A 153 -19.63 10.10 15.03
CA ILE A 153 -18.84 10.02 16.27
C ILE A 153 -18.04 11.31 16.47
N ILE A 154 -17.83 11.68 17.71
CA ILE A 154 -17.16 12.93 18.06
C ILE A 154 -15.63 12.84 17.92
N VAL A 155 -15.06 11.69 18.24
CA VAL A 155 -13.61 11.46 18.24
C VAL A 155 -13.31 10.12 17.60
N ASN A 156 -12.35 10.11 16.67
CA ASN A 156 -11.86 8.86 16.12
C ASN A 156 -11.09 8.06 17.20
N PRO A 157 -11.59 6.88 17.61
CA PRO A 157 -10.93 6.06 18.62
C PRO A 157 -9.64 5.39 18.11
N CYS A 158 -9.45 5.27 16.80
CA CYS A 158 -8.23 4.72 16.21
C CYS A 158 -7.10 5.75 16.19
N LYS A 159 -6.61 6.15 17.39
CA LYS A 159 -5.59 7.21 17.56
C LYS A 159 -4.23 6.81 16.98
N ARG A 160 -3.42 7.83 16.63
CA ARG A 160 -2.04 7.62 16.14
C ARG A 160 -1.11 6.98 17.17
N SER A 161 -1.40 7.15 18.46
CA SER A 161 -0.65 6.56 19.57
C SER A 161 -0.80 5.04 19.73
N LEU A 162 -1.78 4.43 19.02
CA LEU A 162 -1.98 2.97 19.08
C LEU A 162 -0.81 2.26 18.37
N LYS A 163 -0.32 1.20 18.99
CA LYS A 163 0.80 0.41 18.46
C LYS A 163 0.31 -0.54 17.37
N SER A 164 0.80 -0.37 16.16
CA SER A 164 0.52 -1.22 15.01
C SER A 164 1.78 -1.73 14.31
N ASP A 165 2.95 -1.38 14.82
CA ASP A 165 4.27 -1.88 14.41
C ASP A 165 4.68 -3.16 15.16
N ILE A 166 3.69 -3.85 15.71
CA ILE A 166 3.79 -5.13 16.41
C ILE A 166 3.60 -6.30 15.43
N GLY A 167 3.83 -7.52 15.92
CA GLY A 167 3.74 -8.73 15.11
C GLY A 167 5.07 -9.10 14.45
N GLN A 168 5.04 -10.01 13.51
CA GLN A 168 6.25 -10.49 12.85
C GLN A 168 6.89 -9.42 11.95
N PRO A 169 8.22 -9.34 11.87
CA PRO A 169 8.91 -8.42 10.96
C PRO A 169 8.48 -8.64 9.52
N SER A 170 8.36 -7.55 8.77
CA SER A 170 8.11 -7.63 7.33
C SER A 170 9.38 -8.10 6.62
N VAL A 171 9.27 -9.14 5.79
CA VAL A 171 10.40 -9.61 4.99
C VAL A 171 10.74 -8.56 3.94
N LYS A 172 12.00 -8.12 3.93
CA LYS A 172 12.54 -7.31 2.83
C LYS A 172 12.49 -8.15 1.55
N LYS A 173 12.00 -7.56 0.48
CA LYS A 173 12.06 -8.16 -0.85
C LYS A 173 13.34 -7.66 -1.50
N GLU A 174 14.33 -8.53 -1.58
CA GLU A 174 15.61 -8.24 -2.21
C GLU A 174 15.62 -8.62 -3.69
N ALA A 175 16.47 -7.94 -4.47
CA ALA A 175 16.75 -8.31 -5.85
C ALA A 175 17.47 -9.66 -5.89
N LEU A 176 17.38 -10.35 -7.01
CA LEU A 176 18.17 -11.57 -7.21
C LEU A 176 19.67 -11.22 -7.20
N THR A 177 20.46 -12.04 -6.55
CA THR A 177 21.92 -12.02 -6.74
C THR A 177 22.25 -12.34 -8.19
N ILE A 178 23.43 -11.96 -8.66
CA ILE A 178 23.89 -12.30 -10.01
C ILE A 178 23.87 -13.83 -10.22
N GLU A 179 24.28 -14.60 -9.22
CA GLU A 179 24.27 -16.05 -9.25
C GLU A 179 22.85 -16.61 -9.37
N HIS A 180 21.91 -16.16 -8.51
CA HIS A 180 20.52 -16.61 -8.57
C HIS A 180 19.87 -16.21 -9.90
N GLN A 181 20.16 -15.01 -10.42
CA GLN A 181 19.66 -14.58 -11.73
C GLN A 181 20.17 -15.48 -12.86
N LYS A 182 21.46 -15.86 -12.86
CA LYS A 182 22.03 -16.80 -13.85
C LYS A 182 21.37 -18.18 -13.76
N LYS A 183 21.25 -18.74 -12.55
CA LYS A 183 20.59 -20.04 -12.32
C LYS A 183 19.13 -20.01 -12.78
N PHE A 184 18.40 -18.97 -12.46
CA PHE A 184 17.01 -18.78 -12.90
C PHE A 184 16.90 -18.71 -14.42
N LEU A 185 17.73 -17.88 -15.08
CA LEU A 185 17.73 -17.74 -16.53
C LEU A 185 18.08 -19.04 -17.26
N ALA A 186 18.94 -19.86 -16.70
CA ALA A 186 19.24 -21.19 -17.22
C ALA A 186 18.04 -22.16 -17.05
N ALA A 187 17.37 -22.10 -15.91
CA ALA A 187 16.23 -22.97 -15.59
C ALA A 187 14.97 -22.70 -16.42
N VAL A 188 14.82 -21.49 -16.99
CA VAL A 188 13.64 -21.11 -17.80
C VAL A 188 13.82 -21.32 -19.30
N VAL A 189 15.01 -21.70 -19.77
CA VAL A 189 15.31 -21.91 -21.20
C VAL A 189 14.36 -22.95 -21.79
N GLY A 190 13.72 -22.61 -22.92
CA GLY A 190 12.80 -23.49 -23.64
C GLY A 190 11.41 -23.62 -23.02
N TYR A 191 11.12 -22.98 -21.90
CA TYR A 191 9.79 -23.03 -21.26
C TYR A 191 8.83 -21.93 -21.72
N SER A 192 7.54 -22.15 -21.45
CA SER A 192 6.45 -21.35 -22.01
C SER A 192 6.55 -19.85 -21.73
N TYR A 193 7.08 -19.44 -20.58
CA TYR A 193 7.11 -18.03 -20.14
C TYR A 193 8.53 -17.45 -20.08
N GLU A 194 9.50 -18.08 -20.72
CA GLU A 194 10.88 -17.60 -20.77
C GLU A 194 10.97 -16.15 -21.28
N ASN A 195 10.33 -15.86 -22.42
CA ASN A 195 10.34 -14.53 -23.01
C ASN A 195 9.81 -13.45 -22.04
N GLN A 196 8.73 -13.75 -21.33
CA GLN A 196 8.11 -12.81 -20.39
C GLN A 196 9.01 -12.51 -19.19
N TYR A 197 9.63 -13.52 -18.61
CA TYR A 197 10.56 -13.34 -17.49
C TYR A 197 11.81 -12.56 -17.92
N ARG A 198 12.40 -12.93 -19.05
CA ARG A 198 13.54 -12.20 -19.63
C ARG A 198 13.17 -10.76 -19.97
N PHE A 199 11.98 -10.53 -20.53
CA PHE A 199 11.53 -9.20 -20.91
C PHE A 199 11.37 -8.27 -19.71
N ILE A 200 10.83 -8.74 -18.57
CA ILE A 200 10.77 -7.94 -17.34
C ILE A 200 12.17 -7.60 -16.83
N LEU A 201 13.12 -8.54 -16.91
CA LEU A 201 14.52 -8.28 -16.53
C LEU A 201 15.22 -7.26 -17.45
N GLN A 202 14.70 -7.02 -18.67
CA GLN A 202 15.22 -6.04 -19.61
C GLN A 202 14.51 -4.67 -19.55
N THR A 203 13.28 -4.63 -19.01
CA THR A 203 12.41 -3.44 -19.13
C THR A 203 11.88 -2.93 -17.79
N GLY A 204 11.93 -3.75 -16.75
CA GLY A 204 11.38 -3.40 -15.43
C GLY A 204 9.86 -3.21 -15.42
N LEU A 205 9.10 -3.76 -16.36
CA LEU A 205 7.64 -3.66 -16.39
C LEU A 205 6.98 -4.24 -15.14
N ARG A 206 5.85 -3.66 -14.73
CA ARG A 206 4.94 -4.32 -13.78
C ARG A 206 4.23 -5.48 -14.46
N THR A 207 3.89 -6.52 -13.73
CA THR A 207 3.18 -7.69 -14.29
C THR A 207 1.93 -7.30 -15.07
N GLY A 208 1.12 -6.37 -14.55
CA GLY A 208 -0.08 -5.91 -15.25
C GLY A 208 0.21 -5.08 -16.51
N GLU A 209 1.33 -4.37 -16.57
CA GLU A 209 1.81 -3.67 -17.77
C GLU A 209 2.28 -4.68 -18.82
N LEU A 210 3.00 -5.72 -18.40
CA LEU A 210 3.42 -6.82 -19.27
C LEU A 210 2.22 -7.52 -19.90
N ILE A 211 1.19 -7.86 -19.11
CA ILE A 211 -0.01 -8.56 -19.58
C ILE A 211 -0.79 -7.69 -20.56
N GLY A 212 -0.86 -6.37 -20.30
CA GLY A 212 -1.59 -5.41 -21.10
C GLY A 212 -0.84 -4.87 -22.32
N LEU A 213 0.38 -5.34 -22.59
CA LEU A 213 1.22 -4.86 -23.68
C LEU A 213 0.69 -5.32 -25.03
N ARG A 214 0.60 -4.41 -25.98
CA ARG A 214 0.14 -4.65 -27.37
C ARG A 214 1.28 -4.48 -28.36
N TRP A 215 1.16 -5.11 -29.52
CA TRP A 215 2.09 -4.92 -30.62
C TRP A 215 2.09 -3.48 -31.14
N SER A 216 0.92 -2.84 -31.15
CA SER A 216 0.76 -1.42 -31.51
C SER A 216 1.47 -0.43 -30.54
N ASP A 217 1.85 -0.87 -29.34
CA ASP A 217 2.62 -0.05 -28.39
C ASP A 217 4.13 -0.04 -28.71
N ILE A 218 4.61 -0.91 -29.62
CA ILE A 218 6.03 -1.15 -29.85
C ILE A 218 6.45 -0.54 -31.18
N ASP A 219 7.41 0.35 -31.11
CA ASP A 219 8.09 0.91 -32.27
C ASP A 219 9.44 0.19 -32.42
N PHE A 220 9.51 -0.70 -33.43
CA PHE A 220 10.71 -1.49 -33.69
C PHE A 220 11.84 -0.69 -34.34
N ASP A 221 11.49 0.36 -35.10
CA ASP A 221 12.46 1.21 -35.81
C ASP A 221 13.19 2.14 -34.84
N ASN A 222 12.42 2.78 -33.95
CA ASN A 222 12.96 3.66 -32.92
C ASN A 222 13.35 2.90 -31.63
N LYS A 223 13.14 1.59 -31.59
CA LYS A 223 13.40 0.73 -30.42
C LYS A 223 12.77 1.29 -29.14
N THR A 224 11.49 1.65 -29.19
CA THR A 224 10.76 2.18 -28.04
C THR A 224 9.46 1.41 -27.80
N MET A 225 8.95 1.52 -26.56
CA MET A 225 7.71 0.92 -26.13
C MET A 225 6.92 1.91 -25.29
N LYS A 226 5.64 2.09 -25.60
CA LYS A 226 4.71 2.93 -24.81
C LYS A 226 3.98 2.10 -23.78
N ILE A 227 3.86 2.61 -22.57
CA ILE A 227 3.07 2.01 -21.48
C ILE A 227 1.83 2.87 -21.29
N GLU A 228 0.68 2.35 -21.71
CA GLU A 228 -0.59 3.09 -21.71
C GLU A 228 -1.67 2.42 -20.86
N ARG A 229 -1.49 1.14 -20.51
CA ARG A 229 -2.48 0.37 -19.77
C ARG A 229 -1.87 -0.64 -18.83
N THR A 230 -2.72 -1.15 -17.95
CA THR A 230 -2.43 -2.30 -17.09
C THR A 230 -3.60 -3.27 -17.19
N MET A 231 -3.32 -4.56 -17.15
CA MET A 231 -4.33 -5.60 -17.25
C MET A 231 -4.19 -6.64 -16.13
N GLU A 232 -5.31 -7.08 -15.58
CA GLU A 232 -5.37 -8.11 -14.56
C GLU A 232 -6.57 -9.02 -14.75
N TYR A 233 -6.43 -10.30 -14.38
CA TYR A 233 -7.56 -11.23 -14.37
C TYR A 233 -8.23 -11.23 -13.01
N ARG A 234 -9.55 -11.04 -12.98
CA ARG A 234 -10.39 -10.98 -11.79
C ARG A 234 -11.03 -12.35 -11.53
N TYR A 235 -10.38 -13.17 -10.72
CA TYR A 235 -10.79 -14.55 -10.47
C TYR A 235 -12.23 -14.72 -9.95
N LYS A 236 -12.70 -13.80 -9.10
CA LYS A 236 -14.07 -13.86 -8.53
C LYS A 236 -15.16 -13.62 -9.57
N VAL A 237 -14.85 -12.90 -10.62
CA VAL A 237 -15.79 -12.50 -11.69
C VAL A 237 -15.54 -13.29 -12.96
N GLY A 238 -14.35 -13.87 -13.12
CA GLY A 238 -13.97 -14.62 -14.32
C GLY A 238 -13.59 -13.75 -15.52
N GLU A 239 -13.25 -12.47 -15.31
CA GLU A 239 -13.07 -11.48 -16.36
C GLU A 239 -11.70 -10.81 -16.36
N TRP A 240 -11.28 -10.36 -17.53
CA TRP A 240 -10.15 -9.47 -17.71
C TRP A 240 -10.56 -8.03 -17.44
N ARG A 241 -9.78 -7.35 -16.61
CA ARG A 241 -9.90 -5.92 -16.39
C ARG A 241 -8.73 -5.21 -17.03
N VAL A 242 -9.02 -4.36 -17.99
CA VAL A 242 -8.09 -3.40 -18.58
C VAL A 242 -8.34 -2.04 -17.95
N GLY A 243 -7.29 -1.32 -17.60
CA GLY A 243 -7.40 0.01 -17.02
C GLY A 243 -6.15 0.85 -17.22
N PRO A 244 -6.22 2.15 -16.89
CA PRO A 244 -5.08 3.04 -17.00
C PRO A 244 -3.97 2.64 -15.98
N PRO A 245 -2.73 3.04 -16.22
CA PRO A 245 -1.66 2.93 -15.24
C PRO A 245 -2.05 3.53 -13.88
N LYS A 246 -1.39 3.07 -12.82
CA LYS A 246 -1.76 3.45 -11.44
C LYS A 246 -1.63 4.96 -11.14
N SER A 247 -0.76 5.66 -11.85
CA SER A 247 -0.48 7.09 -11.70
C SER A 247 -0.20 7.73 -13.06
N LYS A 248 -0.22 9.05 -13.15
CA LYS A 248 0.17 9.78 -14.37
C LYS A 248 1.58 9.41 -14.84
N SER A 249 2.53 9.22 -13.91
CA SER A 249 3.88 8.74 -14.20
C SER A 249 3.96 7.30 -14.73
N GLY A 250 2.86 6.56 -14.66
CA GLY A 250 2.74 5.23 -15.27
C GLY A 250 2.69 5.27 -16.79
N TYR A 251 2.15 6.35 -17.38
CA TYR A 251 2.23 6.61 -18.81
C TYR A 251 3.64 7.05 -19.16
N ARG A 252 4.33 6.27 -19.96
CA ARG A 252 5.72 6.51 -20.28
C ARG A 252 6.16 5.75 -21.52
N THR A 253 7.17 6.26 -22.20
CA THR A 253 7.89 5.55 -23.25
C THR A 253 9.20 5.01 -22.67
N ILE A 254 9.49 3.75 -22.93
CA ILE A 254 10.69 3.05 -22.46
C ILE A 254 11.54 2.71 -23.69
N PRO A 255 12.83 3.11 -23.73
CA PRO A 255 13.76 2.65 -24.76
C PRO A 255 14.01 1.13 -24.57
N LEU A 256 14.11 0.41 -25.67
CA LEU A 256 14.33 -1.03 -25.70
C LEU A 256 15.78 -1.35 -26.07
N THR A 257 16.40 -2.25 -25.32
CA THR A 257 17.68 -2.84 -25.67
C THR A 257 17.54 -3.79 -26.86
N ASP A 258 18.64 -4.08 -27.57
CA ASP A 258 18.64 -5.06 -28.66
C ASP A 258 18.16 -6.44 -28.19
N GLU A 259 18.50 -6.81 -26.94
CA GLU A 259 18.01 -8.04 -26.32
C GLU A 259 16.50 -8.02 -26.12
N ALA A 260 15.91 -6.90 -25.67
CA ALA A 260 14.46 -6.76 -25.54
C ALA A 260 13.75 -6.88 -26.90
N ILE A 261 14.32 -6.29 -27.96
CA ILE A 261 13.83 -6.42 -29.35
C ILE A 261 13.92 -7.88 -29.80
N ARG A 262 15.03 -8.56 -29.53
CA ARG A 262 15.20 -10.00 -29.86
C ARG A 262 14.14 -10.86 -29.18
N ILE A 263 13.84 -10.60 -27.91
CA ILE A 263 12.81 -11.30 -27.16
C ILE A 263 11.44 -11.07 -27.79
N LEU A 264 11.11 -9.85 -28.18
CA LEU A 264 9.86 -9.52 -28.84
C LEU A 264 9.70 -10.21 -30.21
N LYS A 265 10.76 -10.25 -31.03
CA LYS A 265 10.77 -10.99 -32.29
C LYS A 265 10.53 -12.48 -32.07
N ASN A 266 11.20 -13.09 -31.06
CA ASN A 266 10.96 -14.48 -30.68
C ASN A 266 9.52 -14.71 -30.20
N GLN A 267 8.97 -13.76 -29.47
CA GLN A 267 7.57 -13.86 -29.01
C GLN A 267 6.58 -13.78 -30.20
N ARG A 268 6.87 -12.91 -31.19
CA ARG A 268 6.05 -12.82 -32.41
C ARG A 268 6.05 -14.15 -33.18
N ALA A 269 7.21 -14.78 -33.30
CA ALA A 269 7.33 -16.09 -33.92
C ALA A 269 6.53 -17.17 -33.14
N LYS A 270 6.65 -17.19 -31.79
CA LYS A 270 5.82 -18.10 -30.97
C LYS A 270 4.33 -17.88 -31.10
N ASN A 271 3.89 -16.62 -31.24
CA ASN A 271 2.47 -16.31 -31.43
C ASN A 271 1.96 -16.77 -32.79
N SER A 272 2.78 -16.72 -33.86
CA SER A 272 2.39 -17.21 -35.20
C SER A 272 2.19 -18.72 -35.26
N GLU A 273 2.72 -19.48 -34.29
CA GLU A 273 2.52 -20.93 -34.16
C GLU A 273 1.19 -21.29 -33.46
N LEU A 274 0.49 -20.30 -32.87
CA LEU A 274 -0.78 -20.55 -32.18
C LEU A 274 -1.89 -20.86 -33.19
N LYS A 275 -2.64 -21.94 -32.94
CA LYS A 275 -3.72 -22.40 -33.83
C LYS A 275 -4.85 -21.38 -33.91
N VAL A 276 -5.19 -20.71 -32.82
CA VAL A 276 -6.27 -19.74 -32.73
C VAL A 276 -5.85 -18.64 -31.78
N ILE A 277 -6.04 -17.40 -32.20
CA ILE A 277 -5.97 -16.21 -31.35
C ILE A 277 -7.33 -15.51 -31.47
N PRO A 278 -8.10 -15.38 -30.35
CA PRO A 278 -9.33 -14.61 -30.39
C PRO A 278 -9.07 -13.17 -30.87
N ILE A 279 -10.01 -12.61 -31.66
CA ILE A 279 -9.83 -11.29 -32.26
C ILE A 279 -9.57 -10.19 -31.25
N GLU A 280 -10.16 -10.29 -30.07
CA GLU A 280 -9.96 -9.36 -28.95
C GLU A 280 -8.52 -9.33 -28.41
N TRP A 281 -7.74 -10.41 -28.65
CA TRP A 281 -6.34 -10.56 -28.19
C TRP A 281 -5.33 -10.53 -29.34
N SER A 282 -5.76 -10.27 -30.58
CA SER A 282 -4.89 -10.32 -31.76
C SER A 282 -3.71 -9.36 -31.69
N ASP A 283 -3.86 -8.22 -31.01
CA ASP A 283 -2.80 -7.22 -30.79
C ASP A 283 -2.01 -7.45 -29.49
N THR A 284 -2.29 -8.50 -28.70
CA THR A 284 -1.61 -8.77 -27.43
C THR A 284 -0.27 -9.45 -27.65
N VAL A 285 0.78 -8.95 -26.98
CA VAL A 285 2.16 -9.46 -27.15
C VAL A 285 2.34 -10.84 -26.50
N PHE A 286 1.92 -11.01 -25.24
CA PHE A 286 2.19 -12.21 -24.46
C PHE A 286 0.96 -13.06 -24.25
N LEU A 287 0.85 -14.11 -25.04
CA LEU A 287 -0.29 -15.04 -25.05
C LEU A 287 0.06 -16.42 -24.46
N CYS A 288 -0.95 -17.13 -23.98
CA CYS A 288 -0.92 -18.55 -23.67
C CYS A 288 -1.13 -19.39 -24.94
N ARG A 289 -0.99 -20.72 -24.82
CA ARG A 289 -1.25 -21.68 -25.93
C ARG A 289 -2.68 -21.62 -26.48
N ASN A 290 -3.64 -21.17 -25.70
CA ASN A 290 -5.03 -21.00 -26.14
C ASN A 290 -5.33 -19.61 -26.73
N GLY A 291 -4.31 -18.81 -27.02
CA GLY A 291 -4.44 -17.48 -27.60
C GLY A 291 -4.96 -16.38 -26.65
N ALA A 292 -5.15 -16.68 -25.37
CA ALA A 292 -5.56 -15.69 -24.35
C ALA A 292 -4.34 -15.12 -23.60
N PRO A 293 -4.47 -13.93 -22.98
CA PRO A 293 -3.42 -13.38 -22.13
C PRO A 293 -3.10 -14.27 -20.93
N VAL A 294 -1.86 -14.22 -20.44
CA VAL A 294 -1.42 -15.03 -19.30
C VAL A 294 -1.89 -14.41 -17.99
N LYS A 295 -2.58 -15.19 -17.15
CA LYS A 295 -3.06 -14.70 -15.84
C LYS A 295 -1.88 -14.46 -14.87
N ASN A 296 -2.01 -13.45 -14.00
CA ASN A 296 -0.98 -13.09 -13.02
C ASN A 296 -0.51 -14.29 -12.19
N SER A 297 -1.45 -15.08 -11.62
CA SER A 297 -1.11 -16.25 -10.81
C SER A 297 -0.37 -17.34 -11.59
N THR A 298 -0.60 -17.43 -12.89
CA THR A 298 0.08 -18.40 -13.76
C THR A 298 1.57 -18.08 -13.84
N TYR A 299 1.92 -16.79 -13.96
CA TYR A 299 3.32 -16.37 -13.91
C TYR A 299 3.98 -16.72 -12.57
N ASP A 300 3.33 -16.37 -11.45
CA ASP A 300 3.89 -16.65 -10.11
C ASP A 300 4.02 -18.15 -9.84
N THR A 301 3.05 -18.96 -10.28
CA THR A 301 3.13 -20.43 -10.17
C THR A 301 4.27 -20.99 -11.03
N GLY A 302 4.46 -20.49 -12.24
CA GLY A 302 5.57 -20.84 -13.11
C GLY A 302 6.92 -20.50 -12.47
N LEU A 303 7.04 -19.27 -11.93
CA LEU A 303 8.25 -18.83 -11.23
C LEU A 303 8.64 -19.77 -10.09
N MET A 304 7.68 -20.18 -9.24
CA MET A 304 7.95 -21.09 -8.13
C MET A 304 8.57 -22.40 -8.63
N LYS A 305 8.00 -23.00 -9.70
CA LYS A 305 8.55 -24.23 -10.30
C LYS A 305 9.97 -24.06 -10.81
N TYR A 306 10.29 -22.92 -11.43
CA TYR A 306 11.63 -22.66 -11.94
C TYR A 306 12.63 -22.32 -10.83
N CYS A 307 12.19 -21.67 -9.75
CA CYS A 307 13.01 -21.48 -8.56
C CYS A 307 13.39 -22.82 -7.92
N ASP A 308 12.40 -23.71 -7.75
CA ASP A 308 12.64 -25.05 -7.19
C ASP A 308 13.63 -25.85 -8.06
N ARG A 309 13.46 -25.82 -9.40
CA ARG A 309 14.40 -26.47 -10.35
C ARG A 309 15.81 -25.89 -10.28
N ALA A 310 15.91 -24.56 -10.14
CA ALA A 310 17.20 -23.88 -10.06
C ALA A 310 17.85 -23.98 -8.67
N ASN A 311 17.15 -24.58 -7.70
CA ASN A 311 17.55 -24.62 -6.29
C ASN A 311 17.90 -23.23 -5.74
N ILE A 312 16.98 -22.28 -5.96
CA ILE A 312 17.08 -20.89 -5.46
C ILE A 312 15.82 -20.52 -4.66
N PRO A 313 15.90 -19.55 -3.75
CA PRO A 313 14.72 -19.07 -3.01
C PRO A 313 13.59 -18.66 -3.94
N ARG A 314 12.34 -19.02 -3.58
CA ARG A 314 11.15 -18.64 -4.34
C ARG A 314 10.91 -17.12 -4.28
N PHE A 315 10.56 -16.54 -5.41
CA PHE A 315 10.26 -15.12 -5.54
C PHE A 315 9.05 -14.88 -6.45
N SER A 316 8.55 -13.64 -6.49
CA SER A 316 7.41 -13.22 -7.33
C SER A 316 7.87 -12.41 -8.54
N MET A 317 6.98 -12.22 -9.53
CA MET A 317 7.22 -11.36 -10.72
C MET A 317 7.75 -9.97 -10.36
N HIS A 318 7.33 -9.41 -9.22
CA HIS A 318 7.81 -8.10 -8.77
C HIS A 318 9.32 -8.06 -8.46
N ILE A 319 9.90 -9.20 -8.05
CA ILE A 319 11.34 -9.30 -7.80
C ILE A 319 12.15 -9.20 -9.10
N LEU A 320 11.64 -9.68 -10.24
CA LEU A 320 12.30 -9.49 -11.53
C LEU A 320 12.44 -8.01 -11.88
N ARG A 321 11.37 -7.23 -11.67
CA ARG A 321 11.42 -5.78 -11.82
C ARG A 321 12.37 -5.11 -10.80
N HIS A 322 12.39 -5.59 -9.57
CA HIS A 322 13.32 -5.11 -8.55
C HIS A 322 14.76 -5.41 -8.97
N THR A 323 15.02 -6.61 -9.50
CA THR A 323 16.34 -7.01 -10.03
C THR A 323 16.77 -6.12 -11.19
N PHE A 324 15.87 -5.84 -12.16
CA PHE A 324 16.15 -4.87 -13.22
C PHE A 324 16.60 -3.52 -12.64
N ALA A 325 15.83 -2.98 -11.69
CA ALA A 325 16.15 -1.70 -11.07
C ALA A 325 17.52 -1.72 -10.38
N THR A 326 17.82 -2.78 -9.63
CA THR A 326 19.12 -2.95 -8.96
C THR A 326 20.26 -3.04 -9.96
N ARG A 327 20.10 -3.80 -11.05
CA ARG A 327 21.14 -3.86 -12.11
C ARG A 327 21.38 -2.52 -12.81
N CYS A 328 20.31 -1.73 -13.01
CA CYS A 328 20.46 -0.35 -13.54
C CYS A 328 21.25 0.55 -12.59
N ILE A 329 21.03 0.41 -11.28
CA ILE A 329 21.75 1.17 -10.26
C ILE A 329 23.23 0.77 -10.24
N GLU A 330 23.51 -0.52 -10.17
CA GLU A 330 24.86 -1.08 -10.19
C GLU A 330 25.65 -0.67 -11.46
N ALA A 331 24.93 -0.48 -12.59
CA ALA A 331 25.48 0.03 -13.82
C ALA A 331 25.61 1.57 -13.87
N GLY A 332 25.31 2.28 -12.78
CA GLY A 332 25.46 3.74 -12.68
C GLY A 332 24.33 4.55 -13.32
N MET A 333 23.15 3.96 -13.54
CA MET A 333 22.01 4.72 -14.09
C MET A 333 21.54 5.79 -13.10
N LYS A 334 21.38 7.04 -13.57
CA LYS A 334 20.91 8.15 -12.73
C LYS A 334 19.54 7.87 -12.11
N PRO A 335 19.31 8.19 -10.82
CA PRO A 335 18.03 7.92 -10.13
C PRO A 335 16.80 8.48 -10.84
N LYS A 336 16.90 9.66 -11.42
CA LYS A 336 15.80 10.31 -12.14
C LYS A 336 15.43 9.57 -13.42
N THR A 337 16.42 9.08 -14.17
CA THR A 337 16.21 8.26 -15.36
C THR A 337 15.53 6.94 -15.00
N LEU A 338 16.03 6.27 -13.98
CA LEU A 338 15.43 5.02 -13.48
C LEU A 338 13.98 5.23 -12.98
N GLN A 339 13.72 6.34 -12.28
CA GLN A 339 12.37 6.73 -11.87
C GLN A 339 11.42 6.82 -13.07
N GLN A 340 11.85 7.47 -14.14
CA GLN A 340 11.06 7.65 -15.37
C GLN A 340 10.80 6.31 -16.05
N ILE A 341 11.82 5.49 -16.26
CA ILE A 341 11.70 4.15 -16.85
C ILE A 341 10.75 3.26 -16.06
N LEU A 342 10.87 3.26 -14.74
CA LEU A 342 10.01 2.46 -13.86
C LEU A 342 8.61 3.07 -13.69
N GLY A 343 8.40 4.35 -13.96
CA GLY A 343 7.12 5.03 -13.74
C GLY A 343 6.74 5.08 -12.25
N HIS A 344 7.70 5.44 -11.39
CA HIS A 344 7.45 5.69 -9.98
C HIS A 344 6.93 7.11 -9.76
N SER A 345 5.79 7.25 -9.08
CA SER A 345 5.17 8.55 -8.81
C SER A 345 5.98 9.42 -7.84
N ASN A 346 6.79 8.78 -6.98
CA ASN A 346 7.66 9.46 -6.02
C ASN A 346 9.09 8.95 -6.18
N ILE A 347 10.04 9.88 -6.26
CA ILE A 347 11.47 9.58 -6.38
C ILE A 347 11.98 8.77 -5.17
N GLY A 348 11.40 8.97 -3.97
CA GLY A 348 11.75 8.21 -2.77
C GLY A 348 11.62 6.70 -2.94
N ILE A 349 10.67 6.23 -3.77
CA ILE A 349 10.54 4.80 -4.07
C ILE A 349 11.79 4.29 -4.81
N THR A 350 12.34 5.09 -5.73
CA THR A 350 13.56 4.77 -6.46
C THR A 350 14.77 4.93 -5.56
N MET A 351 14.85 6.01 -4.77
CA MET A 351 15.97 6.26 -3.85
C MET A 351 16.11 5.17 -2.78
N ASN A 352 15.00 4.58 -2.32
CA ASN A 352 15.05 3.43 -1.39
C ASN A 352 15.76 2.19 -1.97
N LEU A 353 15.94 2.12 -3.28
CA LEU A 353 16.73 1.07 -3.93
C LEU A 353 18.24 1.37 -3.86
N TYR A 354 18.62 2.65 -3.68
CA TYR A 354 20.01 3.11 -3.56
C TYR A 354 20.53 3.07 -2.10
N VAL A 355 19.69 2.73 -1.12
CA VAL A 355 20.06 2.73 0.32
C VAL A 355 21.17 1.72 0.66
N HIS A 356 21.50 0.81 -0.24
CA HIS A 356 22.54 -0.20 -0.05
C HIS A 356 23.84 0.16 -0.81
N ILE A 357 24.16 1.45 -0.93
CA ILE A 357 25.45 1.91 -1.46
C ILE A 357 26.55 1.41 -0.51
N THR A 358 27.45 0.57 -1.02
CA THR A 358 28.57 0.03 -0.24
C THR A 358 29.64 1.11 0.00
N GLU A 359 30.50 0.93 0.99
CA GLU A 359 31.63 1.85 1.23
C GLU A 359 32.57 1.93 0.02
N ASP A 360 32.76 0.83 -0.71
CA ASP A 360 33.52 0.79 -1.95
C ASP A 360 32.90 1.66 -3.05
N GLU A 361 31.59 1.72 -3.11
CA GLU A 361 30.84 2.55 -4.07
C GLU A 361 30.95 4.02 -3.72
N LYS A 362 30.91 4.38 -2.44
CA LYS A 362 31.17 5.77 -1.98
C LYS A 362 32.59 6.20 -2.34
N LEU A 363 33.58 5.33 -2.12
CA LEU A 363 34.97 5.59 -2.47
C LEU A 363 35.13 5.76 -4.00
N ARG A 364 34.47 4.94 -4.77
CA ARG A 364 34.47 5.04 -6.24
C ARG A 364 33.84 6.35 -6.71
N GLU A 365 32.68 6.72 -6.16
CA GLU A 365 31.97 7.94 -6.54
C GLU A 365 32.73 9.22 -6.14
N ILE A 366 33.35 9.26 -4.96
CA ILE A 366 34.17 10.42 -4.57
C ILE A 366 35.41 10.57 -5.48
N ASN A 367 35.99 9.46 -5.93
CA ASN A 367 37.10 9.50 -6.87
C ASN A 367 36.70 10.01 -8.26
N LEU A 368 35.44 9.81 -8.71
CA LEU A 368 34.95 10.36 -9.97
C LEU A 368 34.91 11.91 -9.99
N VAL A 369 34.73 12.51 -8.82
CA VAL A 369 34.71 14.00 -8.72
C VAL A 369 36.05 14.59 -8.26
N ALA A 370 37.04 13.74 -7.96
CA ALA A 370 38.33 14.18 -7.42
C ALA A 370 39.05 15.18 -8.34
N ASP A 371 38.99 14.96 -9.65
CA ASP A 371 39.61 15.89 -10.62
C ASP A 371 38.85 17.20 -10.76
N ALA A 372 37.52 17.17 -10.65
CA ALA A 372 36.70 18.39 -10.64
C ALA A 372 36.89 19.21 -9.35
N LEU A 373 37.27 18.56 -8.24
CA LEU A 373 37.57 19.25 -6.99
C LEU A 373 38.97 19.86 -6.91
N LYS A 374 39.88 19.53 -7.86
CA LYS A 374 41.23 20.09 -7.96
C LYS A 374 41.28 21.43 -8.67
N VAL A 375 40.16 21.98 -9.12
CA VAL A 375 40.05 23.25 -9.84
C VAL A 375 40.10 24.43 -8.86
N ILE A 376 41.17 24.53 -8.07
CA ILE A 376 41.55 25.73 -7.31
C ILE A 376 43.06 25.81 -7.34
#